data_2fb1e75cad22a10903c57f52c809a809
#
_entry.id   2fb1e75cad22a10903c57f52c809a809
#
_cell.length_a   1.000
_cell.length_b   1.000
_cell.length_c   1.000
_cell.angle_alpha   90.00
_cell.angle_beta   90.00
_cell.angle_gamma   90.00
#
_symmetry.space_group_name_H-M   'P 1'
#
loop_
_entity.id
_entity.type
_entity.pdbx_description
1 polymer ?
#
loop_
_entity_poly.entity_id
_entity_poly.type
_entity_poly.pdbx_seq_one_letter_code
_entity_poly.pdbx_strand_id
1 'polypeptide(L)'
;ESLKESYQADIITNGFYLSRKNAELLASLGVKTAQITLDGPPDIHDTRRVPRNGKKTFNTILENIKNSYDLLEIVIRVNVDRTNISRVHEILDILEEEGLRNKLGFYIAAVDDSASQKPNPQCFSDKEFSEEEFNFYIEALKRGFNLINIPGQNLGICGAISLNNYVIDPLGDLYKCWNEIGRKEKAVGNVVEGPLYNNVMVEYLNYEAITDKKCMECKVLPACMGGCPYITINSERKCNS
;
A
#
# COMPACT_ATOMS: atom_id res chain seq x y z
N GLU A 1 4.42 29.33 10.67
CA GLU A 1 3.63 28.76 11.80
C GLU A 1 2.38 28.02 11.28
N SER A 2 1.62 28.58 10.33
CA SER A 2 0.36 27.97 9.81
C SER A 2 0.52 26.62 9.08
N LEU A 3 1.68 26.31 8.49
CA LEU A 3 1.92 25.04 7.78
C LEU A 3 2.20 23.87 8.71
N LYS A 4 2.71 24.09 9.93
CA LYS A 4 3.00 23.02 10.89
C LYS A 4 1.75 22.36 11.45
N GLU A 5 0.65 23.08 11.59
CA GLU A 5 -0.60 22.56 12.15
C GLU A 5 -1.39 21.69 11.15
N SER A 6 -1.15 21.86 9.85
CA SER A 6 -1.82 21.10 8.78
C SER A 6 -0.98 19.97 8.19
N TYR A 7 0.31 19.87 8.54
CA TYR A 7 1.18 18.84 8.00
C TYR A 7 0.97 17.51 8.73
N GLN A 8 0.70 16.47 7.96
CA GLN A 8 0.67 15.08 8.39
C GLN A 8 1.47 14.24 7.42
N ALA A 9 2.17 13.25 7.92
CA ALA A 9 2.94 12.33 7.12
C ALA A 9 2.72 10.88 7.59
N ASP A 10 2.76 9.97 6.63
CA ASP A 10 2.81 8.54 6.85
C ASP A 10 4.08 7.99 6.24
N ILE A 11 4.60 6.90 6.80
CA ILE A 11 5.79 6.24 6.27
C ILE A 11 5.46 4.78 5.90
N ILE A 12 5.91 4.35 4.73
CA ILE A 12 5.92 2.94 4.33
C ILE A 12 7.36 2.46 4.43
N THR A 13 7.60 1.45 5.26
CA THR A 13 8.95 0.98 5.57
C THR A 13 9.01 -0.53 5.74
N ASN A 14 10.20 -1.12 5.64
CA ASN A 14 10.41 -2.51 6.06
C ASN A 14 10.49 -2.66 7.60
N GLY A 15 10.49 -1.57 8.36
CA GLY A 15 10.51 -1.59 9.82
C GLY A 15 11.86 -1.94 10.47
N PHE A 16 12.88 -2.33 9.70
CA PHE A 16 14.15 -2.83 10.24
C PHE A 16 14.91 -1.76 11.07
N TYR A 17 14.83 -0.51 10.66
CA TYR A 17 15.44 0.61 11.37
C TYR A 17 14.45 1.43 12.21
N LEU A 18 13.22 0.96 12.42
CA LEU A 18 12.21 1.63 13.23
C LEU A 18 12.42 1.37 14.73
N SER A 19 13.65 1.63 15.23
CA SER A 19 13.93 1.59 16.66
C SER A 19 13.09 2.62 17.42
N ARG A 20 12.92 2.46 18.73
CA ARG A 20 12.23 3.44 19.59
C ARG A 20 12.68 4.86 19.33
N LYS A 21 14.00 5.08 19.28
CA LYS A 21 14.60 6.40 18.99
C LYS A 21 14.16 6.97 17.63
N ASN A 22 14.14 6.14 16.59
CA ASN A 22 13.73 6.57 15.26
C ASN A 22 12.21 6.83 15.20
N ALA A 23 11.41 6.03 15.91
CA ALA A 23 9.98 6.26 16.02
C ALA A 23 9.65 7.57 16.74
N GLU A 24 10.35 7.89 17.84
CA GLU A 24 10.25 9.17 18.55
C GLU A 24 10.61 10.36 17.65
N LEU A 25 11.68 10.23 16.86
CA LEU A 25 12.05 11.27 15.88
C LEU A 25 10.97 11.46 14.83
N LEU A 26 10.47 10.37 14.23
CA LEU A 26 9.42 10.43 13.20
C LEU A 26 8.14 11.06 13.74
N ALA A 27 7.71 10.66 14.94
CA ALA A 27 6.55 11.25 15.61
C ALA A 27 6.73 12.76 15.85
N SER A 28 7.92 13.19 16.29
CA SER A 28 8.24 14.61 16.48
C SER A 28 8.23 15.43 15.18
N LEU A 29 8.43 14.78 14.04
CA LEU A 29 8.37 15.37 12.70
C LEU A 29 6.97 15.33 12.07
N GLY A 30 5.96 14.86 12.80
CA GLY A 30 4.56 14.84 12.32
C GLY A 30 4.15 13.56 11.60
N VAL A 31 4.98 12.51 11.61
CA VAL A 31 4.58 11.19 11.11
C VAL A 31 3.56 10.59 12.07
N LYS A 32 2.42 10.15 11.54
CA LYS A 32 1.32 9.54 12.31
C LYS A 32 1.28 8.04 12.16
N THR A 33 1.38 7.56 10.95
CA THR A 33 1.23 6.14 10.62
C THR A 33 2.55 5.57 10.08
N ALA A 34 2.88 4.34 10.48
CA ALA A 34 3.95 3.57 9.87
C ALA A 34 3.39 2.24 9.33
N GLN A 35 3.34 2.10 8.01
CA GLN A 35 3.02 0.83 7.38
C GLN A 35 4.27 -0.03 7.28
N ILE A 36 4.22 -1.21 7.92
CA ILE A 36 5.34 -2.16 7.98
C ILE A 36 4.95 -3.45 7.28
N THR A 37 5.87 -4.02 6.50
CA THR A 37 5.60 -5.27 5.79
C THR A 37 6.18 -6.48 6.53
N LEU A 38 5.31 -7.46 6.84
CA LEU A 38 5.66 -8.80 7.31
C LEU A 38 4.99 -9.83 6.39
N ASP A 39 5.76 -10.55 5.55
CA ASP A 39 5.20 -11.41 4.49
C ASP A 39 4.82 -12.84 4.95
N GLY A 40 4.60 -13.04 6.24
CA GLY A 40 4.24 -14.31 6.87
C GLY A 40 5.06 -14.59 8.13
N PRO A 41 5.03 -15.81 8.68
CA PRO A 41 5.84 -16.21 9.83
C PRO A 41 7.34 -16.08 9.53
N PRO A 42 8.23 -16.17 10.57
CA PRO A 42 9.66 -15.85 10.45
C PRO A 42 10.38 -16.53 9.29
N ASP A 43 10.13 -17.81 9.08
CA ASP A 43 10.76 -18.61 8.02
C ASP A 43 10.32 -18.15 6.62
N ILE A 44 9.05 -17.80 6.44
CA ILE A 44 8.52 -17.26 5.18
C ILE A 44 9.06 -15.85 4.94
N HIS A 45 8.92 -14.97 5.93
CA HIS A 45 9.36 -13.58 5.79
C HIS A 45 10.86 -13.50 5.45
N ASP A 46 11.70 -14.22 6.19
CA ASP A 46 13.14 -14.15 6.05
C ASP A 46 13.67 -14.76 4.73
N THR A 47 12.89 -15.64 4.07
CA THR A 47 13.21 -16.12 2.71
C THR A 47 12.79 -15.15 1.61
N ARG A 48 11.73 -14.37 1.84
CA ARG A 48 11.22 -13.38 0.86
C ARG A 48 11.96 -12.05 0.95
N ARG A 49 12.43 -11.66 2.14
CA ARG A 49 13.08 -10.36 2.43
C ARG A 49 14.49 -10.56 2.94
N VAL A 50 15.35 -10.99 2.00
CA VAL A 50 16.75 -11.25 2.30
C VAL A 50 17.57 -9.97 2.16
N PRO A 51 18.14 -9.42 3.23
CA PRO A 51 19.06 -8.29 3.14
C PRO A 51 20.40 -8.73 2.54
N ARG A 52 21.20 -7.78 2.03
CA ARG A 52 22.50 -8.06 1.38
C ARG A 52 23.48 -8.87 2.25
N ASN A 53 23.37 -8.79 3.55
CA ASN A 53 24.23 -9.52 4.50
C ASN A 53 23.67 -10.89 4.89
N GLY A 54 22.56 -11.33 4.30
CA GLY A 54 21.92 -12.62 4.56
C GLY A 54 21.31 -12.81 5.97
N LYS A 55 21.28 -11.77 6.81
CA LYS A 55 20.72 -11.88 8.16
C LYS A 55 19.20 -11.94 8.13
N LYS A 56 18.63 -12.65 9.10
CA LYS A 56 17.20 -12.69 9.35
C LYS A 56 16.71 -11.34 9.86
N THR A 57 15.52 -10.90 9.44
CA THR A 57 14.99 -9.56 9.75
C THR A 57 13.72 -9.60 10.57
N PHE A 58 12.95 -10.68 10.53
CA PHE A 58 11.63 -10.78 11.16
C PHE A 58 11.64 -10.37 12.64
N ASN A 59 12.47 -11.00 13.46
CA ASN A 59 12.50 -10.73 14.90
C ASN A 59 12.91 -9.29 15.22
N THR A 60 13.84 -8.71 14.45
CA THR A 60 14.22 -7.30 14.62
C THR A 60 13.04 -6.37 14.30
N ILE A 61 12.29 -6.67 13.25
CA ILE A 61 11.13 -5.88 12.85
C ILE A 61 10.01 -6.01 13.90
N LEU A 62 9.72 -7.22 14.36
CA LEU A 62 8.72 -7.47 15.39
C LEU A 62 9.05 -6.73 16.70
N GLU A 63 10.31 -6.75 17.13
CA GLU A 63 10.75 -6.02 18.31
C GLU A 63 10.63 -4.50 18.13
N ASN A 64 10.96 -3.99 16.94
CA ASN A 64 10.76 -2.57 16.63
C ASN A 64 9.28 -2.18 16.66
N ILE A 65 8.37 -3.03 16.16
CA ILE A 65 6.93 -2.82 16.26
C ILE A 65 6.50 -2.71 17.72
N LYS A 66 6.95 -3.66 18.57
CA LYS A 66 6.65 -3.67 20.02
C LYS A 66 7.14 -2.41 20.73
N ASN A 67 8.22 -1.83 20.25
CA ASN A 67 8.84 -0.64 20.83
C ASN A 67 8.34 0.69 20.25
N SER A 68 7.40 0.67 19.29
CA SER A 68 6.96 1.88 18.60
C SER A 68 5.44 2.05 18.46
N TYR A 69 4.63 1.02 18.74
CA TYR A 69 3.17 1.08 18.55
C TYR A 69 2.45 2.11 19.44
N ASP A 70 3.07 2.57 20.51
CA ASP A 70 2.55 3.62 21.39
C ASP A 70 2.91 5.04 20.92
N LEU A 71 3.79 5.16 19.93
CA LEU A 71 4.25 6.42 19.33
C LEU A 71 3.64 6.69 17.97
N LEU A 72 3.41 5.64 17.18
CA LEU A 72 2.90 5.67 15.82
C LEU A 72 1.77 4.65 15.67
N GLU A 73 0.78 4.98 14.83
CA GLU A 73 -0.19 3.98 14.36
C GLU A 73 0.52 2.99 13.45
N ILE A 74 0.75 1.79 13.95
CA ILE A 74 1.41 0.75 13.15
C ILE A 74 0.35 -0.02 12.34
N VAL A 75 0.61 -0.14 11.05
CA VAL A 75 -0.19 -0.93 10.12
C VAL A 75 0.67 -2.04 9.54
N ILE A 76 0.29 -3.29 9.78
CA ILE A 76 0.96 -4.45 9.19
C ILE A 76 0.34 -4.75 7.84
N ARG A 77 1.18 -4.74 6.80
CA ARG A 77 0.85 -5.22 5.46
C ARG A 77 1.52 -6.57 5.22
N VAL A 78 0.75 -7.56 4.80
CA VAL A 78 1.29 -8.84 4.32
C VAL A 78 1.10 -8.92 2.81
N ASN A 79 2.19 -8.98 2.05
CA ASN A 79 2.09 -9.27 0.62
C ASN A 79 1.95 -10.78 0.42
N VAL A 80 0.86 -11.18 -0.24
CA VAL A 80 0.52 -12.58 -0.43
C VAL A 80 0.52 -12.99 -1.89
N ASP A 81 0.98 -14.20 -2.13
CA ASP A 81 0.87 -14.93 -3.38
C ASP A 81 0.62 -16.41 -3.07
N ARG A 82 0.57 -17.28 -4.09
CA ARG A 82 0.31 -18.73 -3.92
C ARG A 82 1.33 -19.43 -3.05
N THR A 83 2.52 -18.84 -2.83
CA THR A 83 3.61 -19.46 -2.05
C THR A 83 3.48 -19.28 -0.55
N ASN A 84 2.73 -18.25 -0.08
CA ASN A 84 2.63 -17.95 1.35
C ASN A 84 1.21 -17.84 1.90
N ILE A 85 0.17 -17.77 1.05
CA ILE A 85 -1.21 -17.56 1.49
C ILE A 85 -1.70 -18.60 2.51
N SER A 86 -1.34 -19.87 2.33
CA SER A 86 -1.75 -20.94 3.23
C SER A 86 -1.23 -20.82 4.67
N ARG A 87 -0.19 -19.99 4.86
CA ARG A 87 0.47 -19.77 6.16
C ARG A 87 0.34 -18.34 6.68
N VAL A 88 -0.41 -17.48 5.98
CA VAL A 88 -0.55 -16.07 6.36
C VAL A 88 -1.22 -15.90 7.73
N HIS A 89 -2.12 -16.82 8.12
CA HIS A 89 -2.80 -16.80 9.42
C HIS A 89 -1.85 -16.97 10.62
N GLU A 90 -0.69 -17.62 10.44
CA GLU A 90 0.31 -17.76 11.50
C GLU A 90 0.87 -16.40 11.99
N ILE A 91 0.77 -15.35 11.16
CA ILE A 91 1.09 -13.99 11.60
C ILE A 91 0.11 -13.51 12.70
N LEU A 92 -1.16 -13.91 12.61
CA LEU A 92 -2.14 -13.56 13.63
C LEU A 92 -1.81 -14.25 14.97
N ASP A 93 -1.34 -15.52 14.92
CA ASP A 93 -0.91 -16.24 16.12
C ASP A 93 0.23 -15.49 16.82
N ILE A 94 1.26 -15.11 16.05
CA ILE A 94 2.41 -14.35 16.55
C ILE A 94 1.98 -13.01 17.17
N LEU A 95 1.12 -12.26 16.49
CA LEU A 95 0.66 -10.96 17.00
C LEU A 95 -0.21 -11.10 18.27
N GLU A 96 -0.96 -12.20 18.40
CA GLU A 96 -1.71 -12.51 19.63
C GLU A 96 -0.77 -12.85 20.78
N GLU A 97 0.19 -13.74 20.55
CA GLU A 97 1.18 -14.16 21.56
C GLU A 97 1.98 -12.96 22.07
N GLU A 98 2.30 -12.00 21.21
CA GLU A 98 3.01 -10.76 21.56
C GLU A 98 2.09 -9.67 22.16
N GLY A 99 0.79 -9.95 22.30
CA GLY A 99 -0.18 -9.01 22.88
C GLY A 99 -0.43 -7.76 22.02
N LEU A 100 -0.28 -7.89 20.69
CA LEU A 100 -0.37 -6.80 19.73
C LEU A 100 -1.72 -6.73 18.98
N ARG A 101 -2.61 -7.72 19.14
CA ARG A 101 -3.86 -7.89 18.38
C ARG A 101 -4.68 -6.61 18.21
N ASN A 102 -4.92 -5.87 19.30
CA ASN A 102 -5.76 -4.66 19.31
C ASN A 102 -4.95 -3.35 19.24
N LYS A 103 -3.66 -3.43 18.96
CA LYS A 103 -2.75 -2.28 18.97
C LYS A 103 -2.28 -1.88 17.57
N LEU A 104 -2.56 -2.73 16.58
CA LEU A 104 -2.08 -2.57 15.22
C LEU A 104 -3.26 -2.62 14.24
N GLY A 105 -3.15 -1.85 13.15
CA GLY A 105 -3.93 -2.09 11.95
C GLY A 105 -3.34 -3.26 11.16
N PHE A 106 -4.18 -3.98 10.42
CA PHE A 106 -3.73 -5.16 9.66
C PHE A 106 -4.47 -5.29 8.33
N TYR A 107 -3.76 -5.69 7.28
CA TYR A 107 -4.36 -6.13 6.02
C TYR A 107 -3.41 -7.00 5.20
N ILE A 108 -3.98 -7.81 4.30
CA ILE A 108 -3.25 -8.54 3.27
C ILE A 108 -3.40 -7.85 1.92
N ALA A 109 -2.41 -7.99 1.05
CA ALA A 109 -2.44 -7.43 -0.29
C ALA A 109 -1.82 -8.43 -1.28
N ALA A 110 -2.45 -8.63 -2.45
CA ALA A 110 -1.87 -9.44 -3.50
C ALA A 110 -0.52 -8.88 -3.94
N VAL A 111 0.42 -9.76 -4.25
CA VAL A 111 1.63 -9.37 -4.99
C VAL A 111 1.21 -8.98 -6.38
N ASP A 112 1.52 -7.75 -6.77
CA ASP A 112 1.21 -7.17 -8.07
C ASP A 112 2.41 -7.32 -9.01
N ASP A 113 2.20 -7.93 -10.16
CA ASP A 113 3.18 -8.08 -11.23
C ASP A 113 2.79 -7.28 -12.51
N SER A 114 1.80 -6.40 -12.42
CA SER A 114 1.27 -5.63 -13.55
C SER A 114 2.33 -4.77 -14.26
N ALA A 115 3.39 -4.38 -13.57
CA ALA A 115 4.54 -3.69 -14.14
C ALA A 115 5.59 -4.63 -14.75
N SER A 116 5.45 -5.95 -14.59
CA SER A 116 6.38 -6.96 -15.11
C SER A 116 6.12 -7.24 -16.59
N GLN A 117 7.18 -7.43 -17.36
CA GLN A 117 7.07 -7.88 -18.76
C GLN A 117 6.62 -9.35 -18.88
N LYS A 118 6.71 -10.14 -17.82
CA LYS A 118 6.31 -11.54 -17.79
C LYS A 118 5.42 -11.78 -16.58
N PRO A 119 4.21 -12.34 -16.80
CA PRO A 119 3.33 -12.72 -15.69
C PRO A 119 4.03 -13.69 -14.74
N ASN A 120 3.88 -13.43 -13.44
CA ASN A 120 4.37 -14.34 -12.41
C ASN A 120 3.25 -15.35 -12.09
N PRO A 121 3.44 -16.67 -12.36
CA PRO A 121 2.40 -17.67 -12.11
C PRO A 121 2.04 -17.86 -10.63
N GLN A 122 2.84 -17.29 -9.72
CA GLN A 122 2.54 -17.29 -8.29
C GLN A 122 1.58 -16.18 -7.87
N CYS A 123 1.41 -15.13 -8.69
CA CYS A 123 0.43 -14.09 -8.41
C CYS A 123 -1.00 -14.59 -8.59
N PHE A 124 -1.90 -14.08 -7.76
CA PHE A 124 -3.32 -14.33 -7.89
C PHE A 124 -3.93 -13.48 -9.00
N SER A 125 -5.00 -13.98 -9.61
CA SER A 125 -5.97 -13.11 -10.27
C SER A 125 -6.78 -12.35 -9.22
N ASP A 126 -7.40 -11.22 -9.60
CA ASP A 126 -8.22 -10.42 -8.69
C ASP A 126 -9.33 -11.24 -8.02
N LYS A 127 -9.97 -12.14 -8.79
CA LYS A 127 -11.03 -13.01 -8.28
C LYS A 127 -10.50 -14.00 -7.24
N GLU A 128 -9.41 -14.69 -7.53
CA GLU A 128 -8.80 -15.64 -6.59
C GLU A 128 -8.36 -14.93 -5.31
N PHE A 129 -7.71 -13.76 -5.46
CA PHE A 129 -7.27 -13.00 -4.28
C PHE A 129 -8.46 -12.56 -3.43
N SER A 130 -9.56 -12.10 -4.02
CA SER A 130 -10.74 -11.66 -3.25
C SER A 130 -11.37 -12.78 -2.43
N GLU A 131 -11.33 -14.03 -2.92
CA GLU A 131 -11.81 -15.20 -2.16
C GLU A 131 -10.89 -15.49 -0.95
N GLU A 132 -9.56 -15.45 -1.15
CA GLU A 132 -8.57 -15.64 -0.09
C GLU A 132 -8.61 -14.50 0.95
N GLU A 133 -8.71 -13.26 0.48
CA GLU A 133 -8.80 -12.08 1.32
C GLU A 133 -10.06 -12.11 2.20
N PHE A 134 -11.19 -12.47 1.63
CA PHE A 134 -12.44 -12.60 2.37
C PHE A 134 -12.35 -13.66 3.49
N ASN A 135 -11.83 -14.83 3.17
CA ASN A 135 -11.66 -15.91 4.14
C ASN A 135 -10.71 -15.49 5.28
N PHE A 136 -9.60 -14.86 4.93
CA PHE A 136 -8.65 -14.35 5.90
C PHE A 136 -9.27 -13.27 6.82
N TYR A 137 -10.03 -12.33 6.25
CA TYR A 137 -10.67 -11.27 7.03
C TYR A 137 -11.74 -11.79 7.98
N ILE A 138 -12.52 -12.79 7.58
CA ILE A 138 -13.49 -13.43 8.48
C ILE A 138 -12.78 -14.05 9.68
N GLU A 139 -11.64 -14.72 9.48
CA GLU A 139 -10.85 -15.29 10.58
C GLU A 139 -10.27 -14.20 11.48
N ALA A 140 -9.61 -13.20 10.91
CA ALA A 140 -9.02 -12.10 11.65
C ALA A 140 -10.07 -11.32 12.49
N LEU A 141 -11.26 -11.06 11.93
CA LEU A 141 -12.36 -10.41 12.64
C LEU A 141 -12.87 -11.26 13.80
N LYS A 142 -13.05 -12.58 13.62
CA LYS A 142 -13.45 -13.49 14.70
C LYS A 142 -12.44 -13.50 15.85
N ARG A 143 -11.18 -13.30 15.55
CA ARG A 143 -10.07 -13.19 16.52
C ARG A 143 -9.92 -11.78 17.11
N GLY A 144 -10.68 -10.80 16.62
CA GLY A 144 -10.73 -9.42 17.13
C GLY A 144 -9.56 -8.54 16.66
N PHE A 145 -9.02 -8.78 15.47
CA PHE A 145 -8.04 -7.89 14.84
C PHE A 145 -8.69 -6.67 14.22
N ASN A 146 -7.99 -5.54 14.23
CA ASN A 146 -8.40 -4.31 13.55
C ASN A 146 -8.02 -4.37 12.07
N LEU A 147 -8.99 -4.63 11.21
CA LEU A 147 -8.80 -4.60 9.76
C LEU A 147 -9.01 -3.19 9.23
N ILE A 148 -8.08 -2.70 8.41
CA ILE A 148 -8.12 -1.33 7.89
C ILE A 148 -8.64 -1.23 6.46
N ASN A 149 -8.60 -2.30 5.68
CA ASN A 149 -9.01 -2.33 4.27
C ASN A 149 -10.35 -3.05 4.04
N ILE A 150 -11.30 -2.92 4.98
CA ILE A 150 -12.65 -3.45 4.75
C ILE A 150 -13.29 -2.60 3.65
N PRO A 151 -13.81 -3.22 2.57
CA PRO A 151 -14.49 -2.49 1.51
C PRO A 151 -15.63 -1.63 2.06
N GLY A 152 -15.63 -0.37 1.73
CA GLY A 152 -16.62 0.60 2.14
C GLY A 152 -16.90 1.60 1.02
N GLN A 153 -17.73 2.59 1.29
CA GLN A 153 -17.95 3.68 0.35
C GLN A 153 -16.64 4.47 0.18
N ASN A 154 -16.13 4.49 -1.05
CA ASN A 154 -14.94 5.30 -1.37
C ASN A 154 -15.38 6.74 -1.66
N LEU A 155 -15.05 7.64 -0.76
CA LEU A 155 -15.33 9.08 -0.91
C LEU A 155 -14.15 9.83 -1.54
N GLY A 156 -13.04 9.14 -1.81
CA GLY A 156 -11.82 9.69 -2.39
C GLY A 156 -11.58 9.20 -3.81
N ILE A 157 -11.10 10.09 -4.66
CA ILE A 157 -10.57 9.75 -5.98
C ILE A 157 -9.08 9.41 -5.86
N CYS A 158 -8.56 8.64 -6.82
CA CYS A 158 -7.11 8.37 -6.87
C CYS A 158 -6.32 9.69 -6.96
N GLY A 159 -5.27 9.82 -6.15
CA GLY A 159 -4.40 11.01 -6.17
C GLY A 159 -3.82 11.32 -7.54
N ALA A 160 -3.65 10.32 -8.40
CA ALA A 160 -3.13 10.51 -9.76
C ALA A 160 -3.99 11.47 -10.60
N ILE A 161 -5.30 11.54 -10.38
CA ILE A 161 -6.22 12.44 -11.12
C ILE A 161 -6.50 13.77 -10.39
N SER A 162 -5.83 14.00 -9.27
CA SER A 162 -5.91 15.26 -8.53
C SER A 162 -4.85 16.24 -8.98
N LEU A 163 -5.18 17.51 -9.16
CA LEU A 163 -4.25 18.53 -9.67
C LEU A 163 -2.98 18.65 -8.82
N ASN A 164 -3.12 18.66 -7.50
CA ASN A 164 -2.03 18.95 -6.56
C ASN A 164 -1.42 17.73 -5.89
N ASN A 165 -1.61 16.54 -6.46
CA ASN A 165 -1.04 15.32 -5.93
C ASN A 165 0.05 14.78 -6.85
N TYR A 166 1.25 14.53 -6.30
CA TYR A 166 2.42 14.09 -7.04
C TYR A 166 3.14 12.99 -6.30
N VAL A 167 3.75 12.10 -7.08
CA VAL A 167 4.78 11.17 -6.60
C VAL A 167 6.13 11.80 -6.95
N ILE A 168 7.04 11.89 -5.98
CA ILE A 168 8.36 12.49 -6.14
C ILE A 168 9.39 11.37 -6.07
N ASP A 169 10.21 11.24 -7.09
CA ASP A 169 11.31 10.29 -7.09
C ASP A 169 12.56 10.84 -6.37
N PRO A 170 13.60 10.00 -6.13
CA PRO A 170 14.82 10.45 -5.47
C PRO A 170 15.61 11.53 -6.23
N LEU A 171 15.34 11.75 -7.52
CA LEU A 171 15.95 12.80 -8.35
C LEU A 171 15.14 14.11 -8.33
N GLY A 172 13.99 14.11 -7.66
CA GLY A 172 13.08 15.24 -7.58
C GLY A 172 12.11 15.35 -8.75
N ASP A 173 12.05 14.37 -9.65
CA ASP A 173 11.09 14.37 -10.73
C ASP A 173 9.68 14.06 -10.21
N LEU A 174 8.69 14.77 -10.76
CA LEU A 174 7.29 14.66 -10.39
C LEU A 174 6.56 13.70 -11.35
N TYR A 175 5.78 12.78 -10.78
CA TYR A 175 4.93 11.85 -11.53
C TYR A 175 3.49 11.87 -11.00
N LYS A 176 2.54 11.45 -11.82
CA LYS A 176 1.15 11.28 -11.38
C LYS A 176 0.89 9.93 -10.71
N CYS A 177 1.62 8.89 -11.09
CA CYS A 177 1.47 7.55 -10.56
C CYS A 177 2.83 6.92 -10.23
N TRP A 178 2.92 6.17 -9.14
CA TRP A 178 4.16 5.45 -8.76
C TRP A 178 4.60 4.39 -9.77
N ASN A 179 3.66 3.85 -10.58
CA ASN A 179 3.99 2.91 -11.66
C ASN A 179 4.75 3.56 -12.83
N GLU A 180 4.89 4.88 -12.83
CA GLU A 180 5.61 5.63 -13.85
C GLU A 180 6.98 6.11 -13.39
N ILE A 181 7.32 5.94 -12.10
CA ILE A 181 8.63 6.35 -11.55
C ILE A 181 9.77 5.73 -12.37
N GLY A 182 10.76 6.57 -12.70
CA GLY A 182 11.94 6.19 -13.49
C GLY A 182 11.71 6.20 -15.00
N ARG A 183 10.50 6.44 -15.48
CA ARG A 183 10.19 6.69 -16.89
C ARG A 183 10.20 8.19 -17.14
N LYS A 184 11.34 8.75 -17.52
CA LYS A 184 11.53 10.20 -17.64
C LYS A 184 10.52 10.87 -18.58
N GLU A 185 10.08 10.17 -19.62
CA GLU A 185 9.05 10.61 -20.57
C GLU A 185 7.64 10.74 -19.94
N LYS A 186 7.45 10.15 -18.77
CA LYS A 186 6.21 10.22 -17.99
C LYS A 186 6.27 11.27 -16.87
N ALA A 187 7.42 11.94 -16.71
CA ALA A 187 7.55 13.00 -15.71
C ALA A 187 6.64 14.20 -16.06
N VAL A 188 6.01 14.75 -15.04
CA VAL A 188 5.13 15.93 -15.12
C VAL A 188 5.74 17.14 -14.42
N GLY A 189 7.06 17.21 -14.36
CA GLY A 189 7.81 18.32 -13.78
C GLY A 189 8.92 17.87 -12.84
N ASN A 190 9.45 18.81 -12.08
CA ASN A 190 10.48 18.57 -11.08
C ASN A 190 10.24 19.51 -9.87
N VAL A 191 10.66 19.10 -8.68
CA VAL A 191 10.44 19.87 -7.43
C VAL A 191 11.09 21.25 -7.45
N VAL A 192 12.14 21.46 -8.25
CA VAL A 192 12.84 22.74 -8.37
C VAL A 192 12.14 23.68 -9.37
N GLU A 193 11.68 23.13 -10.50
CA GLU A 193 11.09 23.89 -11.61
C GLU A 193 9.57 23.98 -11.50
N GLY A 194 8.97 23.11 -10.69
CA GLY A 194 7.51 22.99 -10.53
C GLY A 194 6.87 22.02 -11.54
N PRO A 195 5.54 21.86 -11.46
CA PRO A 195 4.79 20.99 -12.35
C PRO A 195 4.69 21.55 -13.77
N LEU A 196 4.71 20.64 -14.75
CA LEU A 196 4.48 20.90 -16.16
C LEU A 196 3.14 20.35 -16.60
N TYR A 197 2.34 21.17 -17.28
CA TYR A 197 1.06 20.77 -17.88
C TYR A 197 1.29 20.14 -19.26
N ASN A 198 2.02 19.02 -19.29
CA ASN A 198 2.26 18.24 -20.50
C ASN A 198 1.12 17.26 -20.80
N ASN A 199 1.21 16.52 -21.90
CA ASN A 199 0.16 15.56 -22.29
C ASN A 199 -0.12 14.51 -21.22
N VAL A 200 0.90 14.04 -20.51
CA VAL A 200 0.74 13.07 -19.41
C VAL A 200 -0.11 13.65 -18.28
N MET A 201 0.19 14.87 -17.84
CA MET A 201 -0.61 15.56 -16.83
C MET A 201 -2.08 15.69 -17.29
N VAL A 202 -2.29 16.13 -18.54
CA VAL A 202 -3.63 16.33 -19.11
C VAL A 202 -4.40 15.03 -19.20
N GLU A 203 -3.77 13.91 -19.58
CA GLU A 203 -4.40 12.59 -19.61
C GLU A 203 -4.94 12.18 -18.25
N TYR A 204 -4.16 12.35 -17.18
CA TYR A 204 -4.62 12.04 -15.83
C TYR A 204 -5.73 12.97 -15.35
N LEU A 205 -5.61 14.28 -15.59
CA LEU A 205 -6.61 15.26 -15.15
C LEU A 205 -7.95 15.12 -15.89
N ASN A 206 -7.93 14.61 -17.13
CA ASN A 206 -9.13 14.35 -17.92
C ASN A 206 -9.72 12.96 -17.70
N TYR A 207 -9.14 12.16 -16.78
CA TYR A 207 -9.71 10.85 -16.49
C TYR A 207 -11.06 10.98 -15.78
N GLU A 208 -12.09 10.42 -16.39
CA GLU A 208 -13.45 10.37 -15.85
C GLU A 208 -13.96 8.93 -15.80
N ALA A 209 -14.07 8.38 -14.58
CA ALA A 209 -14.60 7.03 -14.37
C ALA A 209 -16.07 6.90 -14.74
N ILE A 210 -16.85 7.94 -14.49
CA ILE A 210 -18.32 7.92 -14.61
C ILE A 210 -18.84 8.09 -16.03
N THR A 211 -17.97 8.35 -17.01
CA THR A 211 -18.36 8.42 -18.43
C THR A 211 -18.52 7.05 -19.09
N ASP A 212 -17.97 6.00 -18.51
CA ASP A 212 -18.13 4.63 -19.01
C ASP A 212 -19.50 4.08 -18.61
N LYS A 213 -20.31 3.69 -19.61
CA LYS A 213 -21.66 3.14 -19.39
C LYS A 213 -21.67 1.92 -18.47
N LYS A 214 -20.67 1.04 -18.57
CA LYS A 214 -20.55 -0.13 -17.68
C LYS A 214 -20.36 0.28 -16.24
N CYS A 215 -19.58 1.35 -15.99
CA CYS A 215 -19.39 1.89 -14.65
C CYS A 215 -20.65 2.57 -14.13
N MET A 216 -21.37 3.34 -14.97
CA MET A 216 -22.61 4.01 -14.56
C MET A 216 -23.71 3.04 -14.10
N GLU A 217 -23.75 1.85 -14.68
CA GLU A 217 -24.73 0.80 -14.33
C GLU A 217 -24.20 -0.17 -13.24
N CYS A 218 -22.94 0.01 -12.80
CA CYS A 218 -22.30 -0.91 -11.88
C CYS A 218 -22.67 -0.62 -10.43
N LYS A 219 -23.18 -1.65 -9.74
CA LYS A 219 -23.54 -1.55 -8.31
C LYS A 219 -22.34 -1.30 -7.39
N VAL A 220 -21.12 -1.64 -7.84
CA VAL A 220 -19.88 -1.49 -7.07
C VAL A 220 -19.20 -0.15 -7.32
N LEU A 221 -19.74 0.70 -8.22
CA LEU A 221 -19.14 2.00 -8.53
C LEU A 221 -18.85 2.86 -7.30
N PRO A 222 -19.72 2.95 -6.27
CA PRO A 222 -19.43 3.76 -5.08
C PRO A 222 -18.21 3.31 -4.26
N ALA A 223 -17.84 2.03 -4.36
CA ALA A 223 -16.64 1.49 -3.71
C ALA A 223 -15.43 1.50 -4.65
N CYS A 224 -15.63 1.22 -5.94
CA CYS A 224 -14.58 1.09 -6.94
C CYS A 224 -14.13 2.43 -7.53
N MET A 225 -15.03 3.41 -7.66
CA MET A 225 -14.80 4.73 -8.28
C MET A 225 -14.19 4.65 -9.69
N GLY A 226 -14.50 3.57 -10.44
CA GLY A 226 -14.05 3.37 -11.82
C GLY A 226 -12.69 2.72 -11.98
N GLY A 227 -12.10 2.22 -10.90
CA GLY A 227 -10.85 1.46 -10.92
C GLY A 227 -9.59 2.31 -10.98
N CYS A 228 -8.51 1.72 -11.45
CA CYS A 228 -7.19 2.35 -11.50
C CYS A 228 -7.03 3.24 -12.74
N PRO A 229 -6.82 4.56 -12.60
CA PRO A 229 -6.57 5.47 -13.73
C PRO A 229 -5.35 5.04 -14.57
N TYR A 230 -4.25 4.62 -13.91
CA TYR A 230 -3.04 4.16 -14.61
C TYR A 230 -3.33 2.98 -15.55
N ILE A 231 -4.06 1.97 -15.07
CA ILE A 231 -4.42 0.82 -15.91
C ILE A 231 -5.30 1.26 -17.09
N THR A 232 -6.29 2.11 -16.82
CA THR A 232 -7.22 2.57 -17.85
C THR A 232 -6.56 3.44 -18.93
N ILE A 233 -5.62 4.29 -18.55
CA ILE A 233 -4.88 5.16 -19.48
C ILE A 233 -3.87 4.36 -20.32
N ASN A 234 -3.19 3.38 -19.73
CA ASN A 234 -2.08 2.67 -20.37
C ASN A 234 -2.46 1.31 -20.97
N SER A 235 -3.67 0.81 -20.76
CA SER A 235 -4.17 -0.46 -21.30
C SER A 235 -5.67 -0.41 -21.52
N GLU A 236 -6.24 -1.45 -22.16
CA GLU A 236 -7.70 -1.60 -22.16
C GLU A 236 -8.21 -1.72 -20.72
N ARG A 237 -9.26 -0.96 -20.41
CA ARG A 237 -9.88 -0.93 -19.09
C ARG A 237 -10.23 -2.35 -18.63
N LYS A 238 -9.58 -2.81 -17.59
CA LYS A 238 -9.95 -4.04 -16.90
C LYS A 238 -10.89 -3.70 -15.74
N CYS A 239 -12.07 -4.29 -15.77
CA CYS A 239 -13.00 -4.22 -14.67
C CYS A 239 -12.58 -5.24 -13.62
N ASN A 240 -12.35 -4.81 -12.40
CA ASN A 240 -11.98 -5.66 -11.25
C ASN A 240 -13.23 -6.05 -10.41
N SER A 241 -14.44 -5.90 -10.97
CA SER A 241 -15.70 -6.27 -10.33
C SER A 241 -16.26 -7.58 -10.84
#